data_f6f41950f269b0c95395739b7da08f10
#
_entry.id   f6f41950f269b0c95395739b7da08f10
#
_cell.length_a   1.000
_cell.length_b   1.000
_cell.length_c   1.000
_cell.angle_alpha   90.00
_cell.angle_beta   90.00
_cell.angle_gamma   90.00
#
_symmetry.space_group_name_H-M   'P 1'
#
loop_
_entity.id
_entity.type
_entity.pdbx_description
1 polymer ?
#
loop_
_entity_poly.entity_id
_entity_poly.type
_entity_poly.pdbx_seq_one_letter_code
_entity_poly.pdbx_strand_id
1 'polypeptide(L)'
;LGAVLVALYAYRRWLDFMKLKAISMQPANAAAGPFRPAELERYARHILLREIGGPGQQRLKSARVLVVGAGGLGSSALMYLAASGVGCIGVVDGDVVEPSNLQRQIIHTDQRIGMEKTRSAEIAMKALNPFILVRPYHRRLDESVADDLIAEYDLVLDGTDNFDTRYLVNRVCAKQGKPLVSAAMTQWEGQISLYDPARGSPCYECVFPHRPAPGMVPTCAEAGVAAPLPGIIGAMMAMEAVKHITGAGVGLAGRLMIHDALYGETRVIGIKKRADCAVCGGGH
;
A
#
# COMPACT_ATOMS: atom_id res chain seq x y z
N LEU A 1 18.57 -2.42 48.66
CA LEU A 1 18.04 -1.99 47.34
C LEU A 1 18.45 -2.96 46.22
N GLY A 2 19.70 -3.42 46.15
CA GLY A 2 20.17 -4.31 45.07
C GLY A 2 19.43 -5.64 45.00
N ALA A 3 19.17 -6.30 46.12
CA ALA A 3 18.47 -7.59 46.16
C ALA A 3 17.02 -7.50 45.65
N VAL A 4 16.32 -6.38 45.93
CA VAL A 4 14.96 -6.16 45.45
C VAL A 4 14.92 -5.95 43.91
N LEU A 5 15.89 -5.24 43.37
CA LEU A 5 16.00 -5.05 41.90
C LEU A 5 16.30 -6.36 41.18
N VAL A 6 17.16 -7.20 41.74
CA VAL A 6 17.46 -8.54 41.17
C VAL A 6 16.22 -9.43 41.22
N ALA A 7 15.46 -9.41 42.33
CA ALA A 7 14.23 -10.19 42.45
C ALA A 7 13.16 -9.74 41.47
N LEU A 8 12.99 -8.42 41.26
CA LEU A 8 12.05 -7.86 40.28
C LEU A 8 12.46 -8.22 38.83
N TYR A 9 13.75 -8.19 38.53
CA TYR A 9 14.25 -8.60 37.22
C TYR A 9 14.02 -10.07 36.96
N ALA A 10 14.34 -10.94 37.91
CA ALA A 10 14.13 -12.38 37.83
C ALA A 10 12.64 -12.71 37.69
N TYR A 11 11.75 -12.00 38.42
CA TYR A 11 10.32 -12.17 38.34
C TYR A 11 9.76 -11.75 36.94
N ARG A 12 10.23 -10.64 36.38
CA ARG A 12 9.85 -10.22 35.00
C ARG A 12 10.29 -11.26 33.97
N ARG A 13 11.53 -11.75 34.04
CA ARG A 13 12.03 -12.79 33.13
C ARG A 13 11.24 -14.10 33.28
N TRP A 14 10.85 -14.47 34.48
CA TRP A 14 9.99 -15.63 34.72
C TRP A 14 8.59 -15.42 34.13
N LEU A 15 7.98 -14.25 34.29
CA LEU A 15 6.70 -13.92 33.65
C LEU A 15 6.76 -13.96 32.11
N ASP A 16 7.82 -13.44 31.52
CA ASP A 16 8.00 -13.50 30.05
C ASP A 16 8.19 -14.94 29.58
N PHE A 17 8.94 -15.75 30.31
CA PHE A 17 9.08 -17.18 30.04
C PHE A 17 7.75 -17.93 30.17
N MET A 18 6.95 -17.64 31.18
CA MET A 18 5.64 -18.25 31.38
C MET A 18 4.65 -17.82 30.28
N LYS A 19 4.68 -16.57 29.85
CA LYS A 19 3.89 -16.10 28.68
C LYS A 19 4.28 -16.84 27.40
N LEU A 20 5.56 -16.97 27.11
CA LEU A 20 6.04 -17.73 25.94
C LEU A 20 5.62 -19.20 26.02
N LYS A 21 5.69 -19.82 27.20
CA LYS A 21 5.27 -21.22 27.43
C LYS A 21 3.74 -21.37 27.28
N ALA A 22 2.95 -20.41 27.77
CA ALA A 22 1.51 -20.42 27.62
C ALA A 22 1.08 -20.30 26.15
N ILE A 23 1.80 -19.49 25.35
CA ILE A 23 1.59 -19.39 23.89
C ILE A 23 1.93 -20.72 23.20
N SER A 24 2.97 -21.43 23.64
CA SER A 24 3.39 -22.72 23.07
C SER A 24 2.50 -23.90 23.49
N MET A 25 1.75 -23.79 24.57
CA MET A 25 0.86 -24.83 25.11
C MET A 25 -0.61 -24.70 24.64
N GLN A 26 -0.94 -23.72 23.78
CA GLN A 26 -2.27 -23.72 23.19
C GLN A 26 -2.43 -24.94 22.29
N PRO A 27 -3.48 -25.78 22.53
CA PRO A 27 -3.69 -26.97 21.74
C PRO A 27 -3.89 -26.60 20.26
N ALA A 28 -3.15 -27.27 19.39
CA ALA A 28 -3.17 -27.08 17.94
C ALA A 28 -4.51 -27.48 17.28
N ASN A 29 -5.54 -27.82 18.05
CA ASN A 29 -6.81 -28.40 17.60
C ASN A 29 -8.06 -27.73 18.21
N ALA A 30 -8.13 -26.43 18.30
CA ALA A 30 -9.42 -25.76 18.20
C ALA A 30 -9.72 -25.66 16.70
N ALA A 31 -10.89 -26.08 16.24
CA ALA A 31 -11.34 -25.97 14.85
C ALA A 31 -10.98 -24.56 14.35
N ALA A 32 -9.91 -24.47 13.54
CA ALA A 32 -9.26 -23.22 13.28
C ALA A 32 -10.18 -22.42 12.36
N GLY A 33 -10.88 -21.46 12.92
CA GLY A 33 -11.47 -20.37 12.15
C GLY A 33 -10.40 -19.72 11.26
N PRO A 34 -10.78 -18.86 10.32
CA PRO A 34 -9.85 -18.27 9.35
C PRO A 34 -8.73 -17.42 10.00
N PHE A 35 -8.83 -17.15 11.32
CA PHE A 35 -7.90 -16.31 12.08
C PHE A 35 -7.38 -17.03 13.32
N ARG A 36 -6.11 -16.83 13.62
CA ARG A 36 -5.51 -17.18 14.91
C ARG A 36 -6.00 -16.22 16.00
N PRO A 37 -6.00 -16.59 17.30
CA PRO A 37 -6.42 -15.70 18.38
C PRO A 37 -5.68 -14.34 18.37
N ALA A 38 -4.36 -14.35 18.13
CA ALA A 38 -3.54 -13.14 18.06
C ALA A 38 -3.88 -12.25 16.83
N GLU A 39 -4.38 -12.83 15.74
CA GLU A 39 -4.89 -12.07 14.61
C GLU A 39 -6.23 -11.41 14.93
N LEU A 40 -7.12 -12.13 15.62
CA LEU A 40 -8.41 -11.58 16.06
C LEU A 40 -8.22 -10.39 17.00
N GLU A 41 -7.29 -10.49 17.95
CA GLU A 41 -6.95 -9.37 18.84
C GLU A 41 -6.41 -8.18 18.03
N ARG A 42 -5.50 -8.42 17.09
CA ARG A 42 -4.89 -7.39 16.24
C ARG A 42 -5.91 -6.66 15.37
N TYR A 43 -6.83 -7.40 14.75
CA TYR A 43 -7.82 -6.85 13.83
C TYR A 43 -9.16 -6.51 14.47
N ALA A 44 -9.29 -6.63 15.79
CA ALA A 44 -10.53 -6.41 16.52
C ALA A 44 -11.20 -5.08 16.16
N ARG A 45 -10.41 -3.99 16.03
CA ARG A 45 -10.92 -2.65 15.67
C ARG A 45 -11.52 -2.59 14.27
N HIS A 46 -10.98 -3.33 13.29
CA HIS A 46 -11.57 -3.49 11.96
C HIS A 46 -12.83 -4.35 11.99
N ILE A 47 -12.78 -5.46 12.73
CA ILE A 47 -13.90 -6.42 12.83
C ILE A 47 -15.12 -5.76 13.50
N LEU A 48 -14.93 -4.79 14.39
CA LEU A 48 -16.01 -4.02 15.01
C LEU A 48 -16.66 -2.99 14.09
N LEU A 49 -16.02 -2.61 12.99
CA LEU A 49 -16.62 -1.71 12.00
C LEU A 49 -17.70 -2.46 11.23
N ARG A 50 -18.94 -1.95 11.26
CA ARG A 50 -20.10 -2.55 10.59
C ARG A 50 -19.85 -2.77 9.10
N GLU A 51 -19.15 -1.88 8.44
CA GLU A 51 -18.85 -1.89 7.00
C GLU A 51 -17.76 -2.92 6.63
N ILE A 52 -16.92 -3.33 7.57
CA ILE A 52 -15.86 -4.34 7.37
C ILE A 52 -16.29 -5.69 7.95
N GLY A 53 -16.48 -5.74 9.26
CA GLY A 53 -16.85 -6.95 9.98
C GLY A 53 -15.83 -8.10 9.85
N GLY A 54 -16.19 -9.26 10.34
CA GLY A 54 -15.40 -10.49 10.14
C GLY A 54 -15.23 -10.86 8.67
N PRO A 55 -16.29 -10.82 7.85
CA PRO A 55 -16.19 -11.12 6.41
C PRO A 55 -15.27 -10.18 5.65
N GLY A 56 -15.28 -8.87 5.94
CA GLY A 56 -14.37 -7.90 5.32
C GLY A 56 -12.93 -8.15 5.71
N GLN A 57 -12.68 -8.45 6.98
CA GLN A 57 -11.32 -8.79 7.44
C GLN A 57 -10.81 -10.09 6.81
N GLN A 58 -11.70 -11.06 6.56
CA GLN A 58 -11.33 -12.28 5.83
C GLN A 58 -10.98 -12.00 4.39
N ARG A 59 -11.71 -11.09 3.70
CA ARG A 59 -11.33 -10.62 2.35
C ARG A 59 -9.96 -9.96 2.34
N LEU A 60 -9.64 -9.11 3.33
CA LEU A 60 -8.30 -8.52 3.46
C LEU A 60 -7.23 -9.60 3.62
N LYS A 61 -7.45 -10.59 4.50
CA LYS A 61 -6.50 -11.70 4.70
C LYS A 61 -6.28 -12.55 3.45
N SER A 62 -7.28 -12.69 2.59
CA SER A 62 -7.18 -13.45 1.35
C SER A 62 -6.61 -12.64 0.19
N ALA A 63 -6.63 -11.32 0.28
CA ALA A 63 -6.24 -10.41 -0.80
C ALA A 63 -4.72 -10.43 -1.06
N ARG A 64 -4.38 -10.25 -2.33
CA ARG A 64 -3.02 -10.10 -2.83
C ARG A 64 -2.89 -8.71 -3.46
N VAL A 65 -2.09 -7.85 -2.90
CA VAL A 65 -1.91 -6.46 -3.32
C VAL A 65 -0.48 -6.22 -3.77
N LEU A 66 -0.27 -5.70 -4.97
CA LEU A 66 1.03 -5.25 -5.46
C LEU A 66 1.17 -3.75 -5.26
N VAL A 67 2.24 -3.31 -4.63
CA VAL A 67 2.61 -1.90 -4.52
C VAL A 67 3.84 -1.64 -5.40
N VAL A 68 3.68 -0.77 -6.37
CA VAL A 68 4.75 -0.33 -7.28
C VAL A 68 5.34 0.96 -6.71
N GLY A 69 6.59 0.87 -6.28
CA GLY A 69 7.31 1.93 -5.58
C GLY A 69 7.24 1.84 -4.05
N ALA A 70 8.40 1.78 -3.41
CA ALA A 70 8.58 1.85 -1.95
C ALA A 70 9.11 3.24 -1.51
N GLY A 71 8.77 4.27 -2.29
CA GLY A 71 9.09 5.67 -2.02
C GLY A 71 8.16 6.32 -0.99
N GLY A 72 7.94 7.63 -1.11
CA GLY A 72 7.13 8.39 -0.15
C GLY A 72 5.67 7.91 -0.06
N LEU A 73 4.99 7.77 -1.20
CA LEU A 73 3.61 7.25 -1.28
C LEU A 73 3.54 5.78 -0.84
N GLY A 74 4.44 4.95 -1.37
CA GLY A 74 4.50 3.52 -1.05
C GLY A 74 4.77 3.26 0.43
N SER A 75 5.58 4.08 1.09
CA SER A 75 5.92 3.93 2.52
C SER A 75 4.68 3.84 3.40
N SER A 76 3.80 4.81 3.33
CA SER A 76 2.56 4.84 4.13
C SER A 76 1.57 3.79 3.67
N ALA A 77 1.41 3.61 2.34
CA ALA A 77 0.51 2.61 1.79
C ALA A 77 0.88 1.20 2.28
N LEU A 78 2.15 0.80 2.17
CA LEU A 78 2.66 -0.50 2.62
C LEU A 78 2.43 -0.73 4.12
N MET A 79 2.72 0.28 4.95
CA MET A 79 2.54 0.16 6.41
C MET A 79 1.07 -0.03 6.78
N TYR A 80 0.15 0.72 6.19
CA TYR A 80 -1.29 0.59 6.47
C TYR A 80 -1.89 -0.69 5.89
N LEU A 81 -1.47 -1.15 4.71
CA LEU A 81 -1.88 -2.45 4.17
C LEU A 81 -1.43 -3.59 5.09
N ALA A 82 -0.19 -3.54 5.58
CA ALA A 82 0.35 -4.50 6.56
C ALA A 82 -0.43 -4.46 7.87
N ALA A 83 -0.68 -3.27 8.44
CA ALA A 83 -1.46 -3.09 9.66
C ALA A 83 -2.89 -3.59 9.51
N SER A 84 -3.52 -3.38 8.35
CA SER A 84 -4.87 -3.83 8.03
C SER A 84 -5.00 -5.34 7.83
N GLY A 85 -3.88 -6.05 7.69
CA GLY A 85 -3.87 -7.51 7.54
C GLY A 85 -4.18 -7.97 6.12
N VAL A 86 -3.73 -7.23 5.11
CA VAL A 86 -3.69 -7.73 3.72
C VAL A 86 -2.77 -8.94 3.68
N GLY A 87 -3.29 -10.09 3.26
CA GLY A 87 -2.61 -11.38 3.45
C GLY A 87 -1.34 -11.55 2.65
N CYS A 88 -1.27 -11.00 1.43
CA CYS A 88 -0.08 -11.00 0.60
C CYS A 88 0.18 -9.60 0.03
N ILE A 89 1.34 -9.03 0.31
CA ILE A 89 1.76 -7.74 -0.20
C ILE A 89 3.03 -7.93 -1.04
N GLY A 90 2.93 -7.70 -2.34
CA GLY A 90 4.10 -7.55 -3.21
C GLY A 90 4.59 -6.11 -3.17
N VAL A 91 5.88 -5.92 -3.17
CA VAL A 91 6.51 -4.60 -3.30
C VAL A 91 7.60 -4.65 -4.35
N VAL A 92 7.50 -3.83 -5.38
CA VAL A 92 8.48 -3.74 -6.47
C VAL A 92 9.10 -2.35 -6.51
N ASP A 93 10.41 -2.29 -6.40
CA ASP A 93 11.22 -1.06 -6.43
C ASP A 93 12.67 -1.46 -6.76
N GLY A 94 13.33 -0.71 -7.64
CA GLY A 94 14.72 -1.01 -8.06
C GLY A 94 15.79 -0.22 -7.30
N ASP A 95 15.40 0.63 -6.35
CA ASP A 95 16.33 1.52 -5.66
C ASP A 95 16.82 0.96 -4.32
N VAL A 96 17.84 1.62 -3.79
CA VAL A 96 18.31 1.45 -2.41
C VAL A 96 17.87 2.64 -1.55
N VAL A 97 17.90 2.45 -0.25
CA VAL A 97 17.61 3.51 0.74
C VAL A 97 18.75 4.52 0.75
N GLU A 98 18.43 5.79 0.58
CA GLU A 98 19.37 6.90 0.62
C GLU A 98 19.03 7.88 1.77
N PRO A 99 20.01 8.62 2.31
CA PRO A 99 19.76 9.61 3.37
C PRO A 99 18.70 10.64 2.99
N SER A 100 18.71 11.11 1.72
CA SER A 100 17.77 12.08 1.16
C SER A 100 16.31 11.56 1.10
N ASN A 101 16.12 10.25 1.23
CA ASN A 101 14.81 9.62 1.22
C ASN A 101 14.11 9.71 2.58
N LEU A 102 14.87 9.71 3.69
CA LEU A 102 14.36 9.54 5.04
C LEU A 102 13.47 10.67 5.51
N GLN A 103 13.56 11.84 4.88
CA GLN A 103 12.70 12.99 5.13
C GLN A 103 11.21 12.69 4.88
N ARG A 104 10.87 11.70 4.00
CA ARG A 104 9.49 11.39 3.61
C ARG A 104 9.18 9.90 3.45
N GLN A 105 10.17 9.04 3.33
CA GLN A 105 10.01 7.60 3.13
C GLN A 105 10.08 6.87 4.48
N ILE A 106 9.06 7.05 5.31
CA ILE A 106 9.03 6.67 6.73
C ILE A 106 9.08 5.16 7.02
N ILE A 107 8.94 4.32 6.01
CA ILE A 107 9.10 2.87 6.14
C ILE A 107 10.57 2.46 6.28
N HIS A 108 11.48 3.33 5.85
CA HIS A 108 12.93 3.14 5.94
C HIS A 108 13.50 3.80 7.19
N THR A 109 14.70 3.40 7.58
CA THR A 109 15.41 3.96 8.75
C THR A 109 16.86 4.24 8.39
N ASP A 110 17.50 5.11 9.15
CA ASP A 110 18.91 5.46 9.00
C ASP A 110 19.83 4.22 8.99
N GLN A 111 19.57 3.26 9.85
CA GLN A 111 20.32 1.99 9.93
C GLN A 111 20.20 1.11 8.67
N ARG A 112 19.30 1.44 7.75
CA ARG A 112 19.05 0.68 6.51
C ARG A 112 19.50 1.45 5.25
N ILE A 113 20.25 2.54 5.41
CA ILE A 113 20.88 3.22 4.28
C ILE A 113 21.75 2.24 3.49
N GLY A 114 21.61 2.23 2.16
CA GLY A 114 22.27 1.30 1.26
C GLY A 114 21.56 -0.05 1.08
N MET A 115 20.55 -0.37 1.91
CA MET A 115 19.72 -1.58 1.73
C MET A 115 18.71 -1.36 0.59
N GLU A 116 18.38 -2.43 -0.14
CA GLU A 116 17.27 -2.42 -1.10
C GLU A 116 15.98 -1.91 -0.46
N LYS A 117 15.28 -0.95 -1.07
CA LYS A 117 14.04 -0.40 -0.53
C LYS A 117 13.00 -1.48 -0.27
N THR A 118 12.88 -2.45 -1.16
CA THR A 118 11.95 -3.58 -1.01
C THR A 118 12.24 -4.44 0.19
N ARG A 119 13.51 -4.73 0.47
CA ARG A 119 13.94 -5.49 1.64
C ARG A 119 13.74 -4.70 2.94
N SER A 120 14.07 -3.42 2.92
CA SER A 120 13.82 -2.50 4.05
C SER A 120 12.33 -2.41 4.38
N ALA A 121 11.48 -2.33 3.36
CA ALA A 121 10.02 -2.31 3.51
C ALA A 121 9.50 -3.65 4.08
N GLU A 122 10.00 -4.80 3.59
CA GLU A 122 9.65 -6.11 4.14
C GLU A 122 9.94 -6.20 5.64
N ILE A 123 11.13 -5.77 6.08
CA ILE A 123 11.52 -5.77 7.50
C ILE A 123 10.54 -4.93 8.31
N ALA A 124 10.20 -3.73 7.87
CA ALA A 124 9.27 -2.84 8.56
C ALA A 124 7.85 -3.43 8.65
N MET A 125 7.33 -3.92 7.53
CA MET A 125 6.00 -4.52 7.49
C MET A 125 5.88 -5.76 8.38
N LYS A 126 6.88 -6.66 8.36
CA LYS A 126 6.88 -7.86 9.20
C LYS A 126 7.07 -7.56 10.69
N ALA A 127 7.82 -6.53 11.02
CA ALA A 127 7.93 -6.05 12.41
C ALA A 127 6.58 -5.51 12.92
N LEU A 128 5.81 -4.84 12.05
CA LEU A 128 4.47 -4.36 12.39
C LEU A 128 3.45 -5.51 12.45
N ASN A 129 3.46 -6.40 11.46
CA ASN A 129 2.49 -7.49 11.34
C ASN A 129 3.16 -8.79 10.87
N PRO A 130 3.45 -9.74 11.75
CA PRO A 130 4.11 -11.01 11.41
C PRO A 130 3.19 -12.02 10.69
N PHE A 131 1.88 -11.75 10.59
CA PHE A 131 0.89 -12.68 10.01
C PHE A 131 0.68 -12.52 8.50
N ILE A 132 1.33 -11.54 7.88
CA ILE A 132 1.24 -11.28 6.44
C ILE A 132 2.41 -11.91 5.69
N LEU A 133 2.17 -12.23 4.42
CA LEU A 133 3.22 -12.58 3.48
C LEU A 133 3.68 -11.32 2.74
N VAL A 134 4.99 -11.04 2.76
CA VAL A 134 5.58 -9.96 1.97
C VAL A 134 6.48 -10.57 0.91
N ARG A 135 6.34 -10.10 -0.34
CA ARG A 135 7.14 -10.52 -1.49
C ARG A 135 7.93 -9.32 -2.02
N PRO A 136 9.19 -9.15 -1.67
CA PRO A 136 10.03 -8.08 -2.18
C PRO A 136 10.56 -8.43 -3.58
N TYR A 137 10.45 -7.49 -4.53
CA TYR A 137 10.99 -7.60 -5.89
C TYR A 137 11.96 -6.43 -6.13
N HIS A 138 13.24 -6.64 -5.89
CA HIS A 138 14.28 -5.63 -6.13
C HIS A 138 14.58 -5.51 -7.61
N ARG A 139 13.72 -4.79 -8.32
CA ARG A 139 13.87 -4.48 -9.74
C ARG A 139 12.94 -3.34 -10.16
N ARG A 140 13.26 -2.70 -11.27
CA ARG A 140 12.30 -1.82 -11.92
C ARG A 140 11.21 -2.63 -12.60
N LEU A 141 9.99 -2.12 -12.54
CA LEU A 141 8.87 -2.70 -13.28
C LEU A 141 8.96 -2.20 -14.73
N ASP A 142 9.25 -3.10 -15.64
CA ASP A 142 9.35 -2.86 -17.09
C ASP A 142 8.42 -3.80 -17.86
N GLU A 143 8.34 -3.61 -19.19
CA GLU A 143 7.45 -4.38 -20.07
C GLU A 143 7.74 -5.88 -20.04
N SER A 144 8.98 -6.30 -19.73
CA SER A 144 9.36 -7.71 -19.71
C SER A 144 8.76 -8.52 -18.56
N VAL A 145 8.34 -7.86 -17.49
CA VAL A 145 7.84 -8.53 -16.26
C VAL A 145 6.49 -8.03 -15.77
N ALA A 146 6.02 -6.89 -16.29
CA ALA A 146 4.81 -6.27 -15.75
C ALA A 146 3.57 -7.17 -15.92
N ASP A 147 3.42 -7.82 -17.08
CA ASP A 147 2.28 -8.72 -17.34
C ASP A 147 2.26 -9.89 -16.33
N ASP A 148 3.37 -10.60 -16.18
CA ASP A 148 3.45 -11.78 -15.30
C ASP A 148 3.31 -11.40 -13.83
N LEU A 149 3.99 -10.33 -13.42
CA LEU A 149 3.95 -9.90 -12.03
C LEU A 149 2.56 -9.41 -11.62
N ILE A 150 1.92 -8.55 -12.41
CA ILE A 150 0.59 -8.00 -12.12
C ILE A 150 -0.47 -9.11 -12.13
N ALA A 151 -0.34 -10.13 -12.98
CA ALA A 151 -1.27 -11.26 -13.03
C ALA A 151 -1.41 -11.99 -11.67
N GLU A 152 -0.34 -11.99 -10.86
CA GLU A 152 -0.33 -12.66 -9.56
C GLU A 152 -1.12 -11.92 -8.47
N TYR A 153 -1.61 -10.71 -8.70
CA TYR A 153 -2.24 -9.86 -7.69
C TYR A 153 -3.70 -9.51 -8.06
N ASP A 154 -4.49 -9.19 -7.03
CA ASP A 154 -5.90 -8.84 -7.16
C ASP A 154 -6.10 -7.34 -7.35
N LEU A 155 -5.18 -6.54 -6.84
CA LEU A 155 -5.20 -5.08 -6.83
C LEU A 155 -3.77 -4.55 -6.93
N VAL A 156 -3.59 -3.48 -7.70
CA VAL A 156 -2.30 -2.78 -7.84
C VAL A 156 -2.40 -1.37 -7.27
N LEU A 157 -1.37 -0.95 -6.53
CA LEU A 157 -1.17 0.43 -6.10
C LEU A 157 0.06 1.00 -6.82
N ASP A 158 -0.11 2.09 -7.54
CA ASP A 158 0.98 2.83 -8.17
C ASP A 158 1.34 4.06 -7.34
N GLY A 159 2.46 3.99 -6.64
CA GLY A 159 3.07 5.08 -5.88
C GLY A 159 4.37 5.58 -6.50
N THR A 160 4.56 5.40 -7.81
CA THR A 160 5.77 5.82 -8.52
C THR A 160 5.75 7.32 -8.86
N ASP A 161 6.92 7.87 -9.07
CA ASP A 161 7.13 9.27 -9.44
C ASP A 161 7.53 9.47 -10.92
N ASN A 162 7.48 8.38 -11.72
CA ASN A 162 7.81 8.45 -13.14
C ASN A 162 6.64 8.03 -14.03
N PHE A 163 6.50 8.74 -15.14
CA PHE A 163 5.39 8.53 -16.07
C PHE A 163 5.48 7.21 -16.83
N ASP A 164 6.68 6.73 -17.17
CA ASP A 164 6.84 5.48 -17.95
C ASP A 164 6.25 4.29 -17.21
N THR A 165 6.61 4.13 -15.95
CA THR A 165 6.05 3.07 -15.10
C THR A 165 4.53 3.26 -14.91
N ARG A 166 4.05 4.47 -14.69
CA ARG A 166 2.64 4.77 -14.47
C ARG A 166 1.78 4.39 -15.66
N TYR A 167 2.18 4.77 -16.88
CA TYR A 167 1.46 4.41 -18.11
C TYR A 167 1.55 2.91 -18.38
N LEU A 168 2.70 2.27 -18.12
CA LEU A 168 2.85 0.82 -18.24
C LEU A 168 1.90 0.08 -17.30
N VAL A 169 1.89 0.44 -16.00
CA VAL A 169 1.01 -0.18 -15.00
C VAL A 169 -0.45 -0.03 -15.38
N ASN A 170 -0.85 1.19 -15.84
CA ASN A 170 -2.23 1.41 -16.30
C ASN A 170 -2.61 0.49 -17.47
N ARG A 171 -1.77 0.38 -18.50
CA ARG A 171 -2.04 -0.46 -19.67
C ARG A 171 -2.17 -1.94 -19.28
N VAL A 172 -1.25 -2.44 -18.45
CA VAL A 172 -1.27 -3.85 -18.04
C VAL A 172 -2.47 -4.14 -17.12
N CYS A 173 -2.77 -3.26 -16.18
CA CYS A 173 -3.95 -3.41 -15.31
C CYS A 173 -5.24 -3.39 -16.13
N ALA A 174 -5.38 -2.46 -17.08
CA ALA A 174 -6.55 -2.39 -17.95
C ALA A 174 -6.72 -3.65 -18.82
N LYS A 175 -5.62 -4.13 -19.43
CA LYS A 175 -5.58 -5.35 -20.25
C LYS A 175 -5.99 -6.60 -19.44
N GLN A 176 -5.55 -6.70 -18.20
CA GLN A 176 -5.79 -7.86 -17.33
C GLN A 176 -7.07 -7.73 -16.47
N GLY A 177 -7.80 -6.62 -16.59
CA GLY A 177 -8.98 -6.36 -15.77
C GLY A 177 -8.66 -6.19 -14.28
N LYS A 178 -7.45 -5.75 -13.95
CA LYS A 178 -7.04 -5.51 -12.56
C LYS A 178 -7.35 -4.07 -12.15
N PRO A 179 -7.96 -3.85 -10.98
CA PRO A 179 -8.15 -2.50 -10.46
C PRO A 179 -6.79 -1.88 -10.08
N LEU A 180 -6.67 -0.57 -10.30
CA LEU A 180 -5.45 0.21 -10.05
C LEU A 180 -5.77 1.42 -9.19
N VAL A 181 -5.20 1.50 -7.99
CA VAL A 181 -5.15 2.75 -7.22
C VAL A 181 -3.87 3.48 -7.60
N SER A 182 -3.99 4.62 -8.28
CA SER A 182 -2.82 5.42 -8.65
C SER A 182 -2.89 6.80 -7.99
N ALA A 183 -1.76 7.23 -7.46
CA ALA A 183 -1.59 8.53 -6.86
C ALA A 183 -0.36 9.26 -7.41
N ALA A 184 -0.45 10.57 -7.40
CA ALA A 184 0.67 11.46 -7.75
C ALA A 184 0.68 12.65 -6.79
N MET A 185 1.81 13.30 -6.68
CA MET A 185 1.96 14.49 -5.86
C MET A 185 3.03 15.43 -6.42
N THR A 186 2.89 16.69 -6.09
CA THR A 186 3.89 17.73 -6.28
C THR A 186 3.94 18.58 -5.02
N GLN A 187 5.07 19.15 -4.68
CA GLN A 187 5.27 20.09 -3.58
C GLN A 187 4.28 19.98 -2.39
N TRP A 188 3.07 20.49 -2.55
CA TRP A 188 2.00 20.57 -1.53
C TRP A 188 0.70 19.92 -1.96
N GLU A 189 0.56 19.49 -3.21
CA GLU A 189 -0.66 18.91 -3.75
C GLU A 189 -0.49 17.43 -4.05
N GLY A 190 -1.50 16.63 -3.73
CA GLY A 190 -1.58 15.23 -4.08
C GLY A 190 -2.91 14.89 -4.74
N GLN A 191 -2.88 13.91 -5.63
CA GLN A 191 -4.08 13.39 -6.28
C GLN A 191 -4.12 11.88 -6.23
N ILE A 192 -5.34 11.32 -6.17
CA ILE A 192 -5.57 9.88 -6.10
C ILE A 192 -6.88 9.50 -6.79
N SER A 193 -6.88 8.36 -7.47
CA SER A 193 -8.07 7.74 -8.05
C SER A 193 -7.96 6.22 -8.03
N LEU A 194 -9.10 5.54 -8.11
CA LEU A 194 -9.22 4.11 -8.41
C LEU A 194 -9.68 3.94 -9.86
N TYR A 195 -8.86 3.31 -10.67
CA TYR A 195 -9.11 3.00 -12.08
C TYR A 195 -9.49 1.53 -12.22
N ASP A 196 -10.71 1.25 -12.70
CA ASP A 196 -11.23 -0.12 -12.86
C ASP A 196 -12.06 -0.21 -14.15
N PRO A 197 -11.41 -0.17 -15.33
CA PRO A 197 -12.11 -0.14 -16.60
C PRO A 197 -12.90 -1.42 -16.89
N ALA A 198 -12.56 -2.54 -16.28
CA ALA A 198 -13.32 -3.78 -16.37
C ALA A 198 -14.71 -3.67 -15.73
N ARG A 199 -14.87 -2.77 -14.75
CA ARG A 199 -16.16 -2.47 -14.09
C ARG A 199 -16.77 -1.16 -14.56
N GLY A 200 -16.35 -0.64 -15.72
CA GLY A 200 -16.94 0.54 -16.35
C GLY A 200 -16.38 1.88 -15.87
N SER A 201 -15.41 1.92 -14.97
CA SER A 201 -14.72 3.16 -14.61
C SER A 201 -13.69 3.57 -15.68
N PRO A 202 -13.22 4.83 -15.71
CA PRO A 202 -12.11 5.21 -16.60
C PRO A 202 -10.82 4.48 -16.20
N CYS A 203 -9.88 4.35 -17.14
CA CYS A 203 -8.48 4.06 -16.85
C CYS A 203 -7.70 5.38 -16.66
N TYR A 204 -6.44 5.29 -16.23
CA TYR A 204 -5.59 6.47 -16.05
C TYR A 204 -5.47 7.31 -17.33
N GLU A 205 -5.32 6.69 -18.50
CA GLU A 205 -5.21 7.38 -19.79
C GLU A 205 -6.52 8.01 -20.29
N CYS A 206 -7.67 7.69 -19.70
CA CYS A 206 -8.90 8.47 -19.95
C CYS A 206 -8.79 9.88 -19.35
N VAL A 207 -8.09 10.03 -18.24
CA VAL A 207 -7.93 11.29 -17.50
C VAL A 207 -6.69 12.05 -17.99
N PHE A 208 -5.61 11.33 -18.22
CA PHE A 208 -4.30 11.85 -18.63
C PHE A 208 -3.87 11.23 -19.97
N PRO A 209 -4.48 11.63 -21.09
CA PRO A 209 -4.26 10.98 -22.39
C PRO A 209 -2.88 11.23 -22.99
N HIS A 210 -2.22 12.29 -22.55
CA HIS A 210 -0.90 12.67 -23.04
C HIS A 210 0.10 12.74 -21.93
N ARG A 211 1.28 12.15 -22.16
CA ARG A 211 2.41 12.32 -21.26
C ARG A 211 2.89 13.78 -21.31
N PRO A 212 3.21 14.39 -20.17
CA PRO A 212 3.91 15.66 -20.18
C PRO A 212 5.23 15.53 -20.95
N ALA A 213 5.60 16.59 -21.69
CA ALA A 213 6.91 16.62 -22.32
C ALA A 213 8.03 16.58 -21.25
N PRO A 214 9.19 15.98 -21.55
CA PRO A 214 10.31 15.96 -20.62
C PRO A 214 10.62 17.36 -20.09
N GLY A 215 10.80 17.49 -18.77
CA GLY A 215 11.08 18.75 -18.09
C GLY A 215 9.86 19.65 -17.79
N MET A 216 8.66 19.34 -18.27
CA MET A 216 7.46 20.13 -17.96
C MET A 216 6.92 19.90 -16.53
N VAL A 217 7.15 18.74 -15.97
CA VAL A 217 6.76 18.43 -14.58
C VAL A 217 8.02 18.12 -13.81
N PRO A 218 8.43 19.00 -12.87
CA PRO A 218 9.61 18.76 -12.07
C PRO A 218 9.43 17.55 -11.16
N THR A 219 10.49 16.80 -10.95
CA THR A 219 10.53 15.70 -10.00
C THR A 219 10.45 16.21 -8.56
N CYS A 220 10.10 15.34 -7.60
CA CYS A 220 10.16 15.72 -6.17
C CYS A 220 11.57 16.15 -5.72
N ALA A 221 12.62 15.69 -6.39
CA ALA A 221 14.00 16.09 -6.12
C ALA A 221 14.29 17.54 -6.57
N GLU A 222 13.65 17.97 -7.65
CA GLU A 222 13.82 19.32 -8.22
C GLU A 222 12.88 20.35 -7.58
N ALA A 223 11.62 19.98 -7.35
CA ALA A 223 10.60 20.91 -6.84
C ALA A 223 10.50 20.93 -5.31
N GLY A 224 11.05 19.91 -4.64
CA GLY A 224 10.80 19.67 -3.23
C GLY A 224 9.41 19.05 -2.98
N VAL A 225 9.19 18.58 -1.77
CA VAL A 225 7.89 18.03 -1.31
C VAL A 225 7.77 18.20 0.19
N ALA A 226 6.60 18.63 0.66
CA ALA A 226 6.29 18.67 2.08
C ALA A 226 6.33 17.25 2.67
N ALA A 227 7.16 17.03 3.69
CA ALA A 227 7.43 15.70 4.23
C ALA A 227 6.17 14.86 4.59
N PRO A 228 5.12 15.44 5.20
CA PRO A 228 3.90 14.67 5.54
C PRO A 228 3.01 14.35 4.33
N LEU A 229 3.11 15.09 3.23
CA LEU A 229 2.18 14.94 2.09
C LEU A 229 2.17 13.52 1.50
N PRO A 230 3.32 12.89 1.20
CA PRO A 230 3.32 11.50 0.74
C PRO A 230 2.71 10.54 1.76
N GLY A 231 2.86 10.84 3.05
CA GLY A 231 2.25 10.10 4.15
C GLY A 231 0.72 10.15 4.09
N ILE A 232 0.15 11.33 3.90
CA ILE A 232 -1.30 11.55 3.77
C ILE A 232 -1.85 10.82 2.54
N ILE A 233 -1.27 11.07 1.37
CA ILE A 233 -1.75 10.48 0.11
C ILE A 233 -1.54 8.96 0.09
N GLY A 234 -0.41 8.45 0.59
CA GLY A 234 -0.17 7.01 0.71
C GLY A 234 -1.13 6.31 1.68
N ALA A 235 -1.52 6.97 2.78
CA ALA A 235 -2.57 6.47 3.67
C ALA A 235 -3.94 6.44 2.96
N MET A 236 -4.25 7.45 2.13
CA MET A 236 -5.47 7.46 1.31
C MET A 236 -5.46 6.32 0.28
N MET A 237 -4.29 5.98 -0.32
CA MET A 237 -4.15 4.81 -1.21
C MET A 237 -4.49 3.51 -0.47
N ALA A 238 -3.96 3.32 0.73
CA ALA A 238 -4.28 2.15 1.54
C ALA A 238 -5.77 2.11 1.93
N MET A 239 -6.37 3.26 2.25
CA MET A 239 -7.81 3.35 2.55
C MET A 239 -8.66 2.96 1.34
N GLU A 240 -8.34 3.42 0.13
CA GLU A 240 -9.04 3.03 -1.09
C GLU A 240 -8.87 1.52 -1.37
N ALA A 241 -7.69 0.96 -1.14
CA ALA A 241 -7.46 -0.48 -1.24
C ALA A 241 -8.33 -1.27 -0.24
N VAL A 242 -8.36 -0.86 1.03
CA VAL A 242 -9.19 -1.49 2.07
C VAL A 242 -10.66 -1.42 1.69
N LYS A 243 -11.18 -0.26 1.26
CA LYS A 243 -12.57 -0.09 0.80
C LYS A 243 -12.88 -0.98 -0.39
N HIS A 244 -12.02 -1.02 -1.39
CA HIS A 244 -12.20 -1.83 -2.58
C HIS A 244 -12.25 -3.33 -2.23
N ILE A 245 -11.33 -3.83 -1.41
CA ILE A 245 -11.25 -5.24 -1.00
C ILE A 245 -12.45 -5.63 -0.12
N THR A 246 -12.82 -4.78 0.81
CA THR A 246 -13.89 -5.08 1.79
C THR A 246 -15.28 -4.74 1.27
N GLY A 247 -15.40 -3.94 0.23
CA GLY A 247 -16.67 -3.41 -0.26
C GLY A 247 -17.26 -2.32 0.65
N ALA A 248 -16.46 -1.73 1.54
CA ALA A 248 -16.90 -0.72 2.49
C ALA A 248 -17.09 0.65 1.82
N GLY A 249 -18.25 1.26 2.03
CA GLY A 249 -18.55 2.61 1.59
C GLY A 249 -18.48 2.81 0.07
N VAL A 250 -18.07 4.01 -0.35
CA VAL A 250 -17.96 4.40 -1.77
C VAL A 250 -16.50 4.75 -2.08
N GLY A 251 -15.88 3.98 -2.99
CA GLY A 251 -14.51 4.19 -3.44
C GLY A 251 -14.38 5.32 -4.46
N LEU A 252 -13.16 5.56 -4.92
CA LEU A 252 -12.82 6.59 -5.93
C LEU A 252 -12.95 6.10 -7.39
N ALA A 253 -13.62 4.99 -7.66
CA ALA A 253 -13.90 4.57 -9.03
C ALA A 253 -14.75 5.63 -9.75
N GLY A 254 -14.27 6.15 -10.88
CA GLY A 254 -14.93 7.26 -11.60
C GLY A 254 -14.81 8.63 -10.93
N ARG A 255 -13.92 8.78 -9.94
CA ARG A 255 -13.69 10.04 -9.22
C ARG A 255 -12.20 10.27 -9.00
N LEU A 256 -11.75 11.50 -9.16
CA LEU A 256 -10.40 11.94 -8.82
C LEU A 256 -10.48 12.84 -7.59
N MET A 257 -9.76 12.47 -6.54
CA MET A 257 -9.56 13.32 -5.36
C MET A 257 -8.26 14.10 -5.54
N ILE A 258 -8.33 15.39 -5.25
CA ILE A 258 -7.20 16.34 -5.20
C ILE A 258 -7.15 16.92 -3.80
N HIS A 259 -6.00 16.80 -3.15
CA HIS A 259 -5.74 17.31 -1.82
C HIS A 259 -4.63 18.36 -1.88
N ASP A 260 -4.97 19.58 -1.53
CA ASP A 260 -4.04 20.70 -1.38
C ASP A 260 -3.69 20.86 0.12
N ALA A 261 -2.49 20.41 0.49
CA ALA A 261 -2.04 20.45 1.87
C ALA A 261 -1.60 21.86 2.30
N LEU A 262 -1.30 22.77 1.36
CA LEU A 262 -0.91 24.14 1.69
C LEU A 262 -2.10 24.95 2.22
N TYR A 263 -3.27 24.76 1.63
CA TYR A 263 -4.50 25.45 2.01
C TYR A 263 -5.47 24.57 2.79
N GLY A 264 -5.18 23.27 2.98
CA GLY A 264 -6.01 22.32 3.70
C GLY A 264 -7.31 21.95 2.97
N GLU A 265 -7.33 22.08 1.65
CA GLU A 265 -8.52 21.80 0.84
C GLU A 265 -8.49 20.39 0.25
N THR A 266 -9.65 19.76 0.16
CA THR A 266 -9.81 18.49 -0.55
C THR A 266 -11.00 18.59 -1.50
N ARG A 267 -10.79 18.26 -2.76
CA ARG A 267 -11.83 18.27 -3.81
C ARG A 267 -11.95 16.88 -4.42
N VAL A 268 -13.17 16.49 -4.75
CA VAL A 268 -13.44 15.24 -5.48
C VAL A 268 -14.22 15.61 -6.73
N ILE A 269 -13.63 15.29 -7.89
CA ILE A 269 -14.23 15.56 -9.21
C ILE A 269 -14.61 14.26 -9.90
N GLY A 270 -15.74 14.26 -10.61
CA GLY A 270 -16.15 13.12 -11.43
C GLY A 270 -15.28 13.01 -12.68
N ILE A 271 -14.84 11.80 -12.97
CA ILE A 271 -14.08 11.48 -14.19
C ILE A 271 -14.82 10.40 -14.98
N LYS A 272 -14.75 10.47 -16.32
CA LYS A 272 -15.51 9.57 -17.18
C LYS A 272 -14.60 8.75 -18.10
N LYS A 273 -15.02 7.54 -18.40
CA LYS A 273 -14.41 6.69 -19.43
C LYS A 273 -14.58 7.38 -20.79
N ARG A 274 -13.49 7.47 -21.55
CA ARG A 274 -13.51 8.02 -22.91
C ARG A 274 -13.72 6.87 -23.91
N ALA A 275 -14.65 7.08 -24.84
CA ALA A 275 -14.95 6.10 -25.89
C ALA A 275 -13.76 5.90 -26.84
N ASP A 276 -12.97 6.96 -27.06
CA ASP A 276 -11.79 7.00 -27.92
C ASP A 276 -10.47 6.70 -27.18
N CYS A 277 -10.54 6.20 -25.94
CA CYS A 277 -9.34 5.87 -25.18
C CYS A 277 -8.59 4.69 -25.81
N ALA A 278 -7.33 4.89 -26.15
CA ALA A 278 -6.49 3.85 -26.75
C ALA A 278 -6.29 2.59 -25.87
N VAL A 279 -6.50 2.69 -24.55
CA VAL A 279 -6.27 1.61 -23.59
C VAL A 279 -7.54 0.88 -23.21
N CYS A 280 -8.62 1.59 -22.95
CA CYS A 280 -9.86 0.98 -22.47
C CYS A 280 -11.12 1.41 -23.23
N GLY A 281 -10.99 2.20 -24.30
CA GLY A 281 -12.10 2.55 -25.18
C GLY A 281 -12.67 1.29 -25.86
N GLY A 282 -13.99 1.17 -25.91
CA GLY A 282 -14.65 0.01 -26.49
C GLY A 282 -14.56 0.03 -28.03
N GLY A 283 -13.78 -0.85 -28.57
CA GLY A 283 -13.58 -1.01 -30.01
C GLY A 283 -12.57 -2.12 -30.31
N HIS A 284 -12.82 -3.34 -29.79
CA HIS A 284 -12.20 -4.56 -30.33
C HIS A 284 -13.23 -5.67 -30.32
#